data_85de9018952956558422fdc2bead3892
#
_entry.id   85de9018952956558422fdc2bead3892
#
_cell.length_a   1.000
_cell.length_b   1.000
_cell.length_c   1.000
_cell.angle_alpha   90.00
_cell.angle_beta   90.00
_cell.angle_gamma   90.00
#
_symmetry.space_group_name_H-M   'P 1'
#
loop_
_entity.id
_entity.type
_entity.pdbx_description
1 polymer ?
#
loop_
_entity_poly.entity_id
_entity_poly.type
_entity_poly.pdbx_seq_one_letter_code
_entity_poly.pdbx_strand_id
1 'polypeptide(L)'
;MSSAKNTTIRMFGLLHAVRQRSGLSSTAEVFIPPEGLHCLDVAREILLPLDKIVGVFINHTAYPPDRIIMPGDRVAFIPAGVPATDWLSYTLRGDIRSEH
;
A
#
# COMPACT_ATOMS: atom_id res chain seq x y z
N MET A 1 -11.69 -11.24 -21.61
CA MET A 1 -10.70 -11.87 -20.73
C MET A 1 -10.62 -11.15 -19.42
N SER A 2 -10.82 -11.82 -18.37
CA SER A 2 -10.81 -11.16 -17.07
C SER A 2 -9.39 -11.00 -16.56
N SER A 3 -9.17 -9.95 -15.83
CA SER A 3 -7.91 -9.70 -15.14
C SER A 3 -7.95 -10.40 -13.80
N ALA A 4 -7.15 -11.42 -13.63
CA ALA A 4 -7.07 -12.12 -12.35
C ALA A 4 -6.29 -11.24 -11.37
N LYS A 5 -6.86 -11.05 -10.18
CA LYS A 5 -6.19 -10.25 -9.16
C LYS A 5 -4.95 -10.99 -8.68
N ASN A 6 -3.84 -10.27 -8.63
CA ASN A 6 -2.56 -10.89 -8.34
C ASN A 6 -1.75 -10.16 -7.28
N THR A 7 -2.27 -9.07 -6.72
CA THR A 7 -1.51 -8.24 -5.81
C THR A 7 -2.42 -7.78 -4.68
N THR A 8 -1.93 -7.91 -3.45
CA THR A 8 -2.70 -7.52 -2.27
C THR A 8 -2.17 -6.20 -1.73
N ILE A 9 -3.09 -5.26 -1.52
CA ILE A 9 -2.79 -3.93 -1.01
C ILE A 9 -3.34 -3.85 0.40
N ARG A 10 -2.53 -3.41 1.34
CA ARG A 10 -2.95 -3.21 2.72
C ARG A 10 -3.10 -1.73 3.02
N MET A 11 -4.05 -1.43 3.87
CA MET A 11 -4.28 -0.07 4.35
C MET A 11 -4.37 -0.11 5.86
N PHE A 12 -3.93 0.99 6.51
CA PHE A 12 -4.08 1.10 7.94
C PHE A 12 -4.29 2.57 8.30
N GLY A 13 -4.63 2.81 9.57
CA GLY A 13 -4.89 4.17 10.04
C GLY A 13 -6.03 4.83 9.31
N LEU A 14 -5.81 6.06 8.89
CA LEU A 14 -6.83 6.86 8.22
C LEU A 14 -7.35 6.19 6.95
N LEU A 15 -6.47 5.55 6.20
CA LEU A 15 -6.88 4.92 4.94
C LEU A 15 -7.83 3.76 5.19
N HIS A 16 -7.55 2.98 6.22
CA HIS A 16 -8.46 1.91 6.60
C HIS A 16 -9.81 2.49 7.06
N ALA A 17 -9.77 3.56 7.85
CA ALA A 17 -11.00 4.17 8.35
C ALA A 17 -11.88 4.67 7.20
N VAL A 18 -11.28 5.26 6.18
CA VAL A 18 -12.03 5.75 5.02
C VAL A 18 -12.72 4.58 4.32
N ARG A 19 -12.02 3.49 4.10
CA ARG A 19 -12.62 2.33 3.45
C ARG A 19 -13.67 1.68 4.32
N GLN A 20 -13.46 1.65 5.62
CA GLN A 20 -14.41 1.04 6.55
C GLN A 20 -15.75 1.74 6.51
N ARG A 21 -15.76 3.05 6.33
CA ARG A 21 -17.01 3.81 6.21
C ARG A 21 -17.81 3.37 4.98
N SER A 22 -17.15 2.88 3.97
CA SER A 22 -17.78 2.37 2.76
C SER A 22 -18.04 0.87 2.82
N GLY A 23 -17.81 0.24 3.97
CA GLY A 23 -18.01 -1.19 4.11
C GLY A 23 -16.90 -2.03 3.53
N LEU A 24 -15.73 -1.45 3.28
CA LEU A 24 -14.61 -2.16 2.66
C LEU A 24 -13.58 -2.53 3.72
N SER A 25 -12.83 -3.60 3.46
CA SER A 25 -11.87 -4.11 4.42
C SER A 25 -10.55 -3.33 4.34
N SER A 26 -9.63 -3.68 5.26
CA SER A 26 -8.31 -3.05 5.30
C SER A 26 -7.37 -3.62 4.24
N THR A 27 -7.83 -4.57 3.45
CA THR A 27 -7.06 -5.11 2.34
C THR A 27 -7.88 -5.05 1.08
N ALA A 28 -7.19 -4.93 -0.05
CA ALA A 28 -7.82 -4.95 -1.36
C ALA A 28 -6.93 -5.75 -2.29
N GLU A 29 -7.56 -6.50 -3.19
CA GLU A 29 -6.81 -7.24 -4.19
C GLU A 29 -7.03 -6.59 -5.53
N VAL A 30 -5.94 -6.41 -6.28
CA VAL A 30 -5.99 -5.72 -7.56
C VAL A 30 -5.20 -6.51 -8.58
N PHE A 31 -5.47 -6.22 -9.84
CA PHE A 31 -4.66 -6.75 -10.94
C PHE A 31 -3.59 -5.72 -11.29
N ILE A 32 -2.35 -6.16 -11.27
CA ILE A 32 -1.23 -5.35 -11.73
C ILE A 32 -0.71 -5.97 -13.02
N PRO A 33 -0.65 -5.20 -14.12
CA PRO A 33 -0.13 -5.75 -15.36
C PRO A 33 1.36 -6.04 -15.29
N PRO A 34 1.90 -6.86 -16.20
CA PRO A 34 3.31 -7.24 -16.13
C PRO A 34 4.29 -6.06 -16.12
N GLU A 35 3.92 -4.97 -16.76
CA GLU A 35 4.78 -3.77 -16.76
C GLU A 35 4.67 -2.95 -15.49
N GLY A 36 3.76 -3.32 -14.59
CA GLY A 36 3.56 -2.57 -13.36
C GLY A 36 2.53 -1.48 -13.49
N LEU A 37 2.19 -0.87 -12.34
CA LEU A 37 1.19 0.18 -12.29
C LEU A 37 1.61 1.17 -11.23
N HIS A 38 1.46 2.46 -11.53
CA HIS A 38 1.85 3.49 -10.57
C HIS A 38 1.01 3.36 -9.30
N CYS A 39 1.67 3.52 -8.14
CA CYS A 39 1.00 3.27 -6.86
C CYS A 39 -0.21 4.18 -6.64
N LEU A 40 -0.15 5.42 -7.11
CA LEU A 40 -1.30 6.32 -6.96
C LEU A 40 -2.46 5.93 -7.86
N ASP A 41 -2.18 5.32 -9.01
CA ASP A 41 -3.25 4.78 -9.84
C ASP A 41 -3.92 3.61 -9.15
N VAL A 42 -3.14 2.77 -8.48
CA VAL A 42 -3.69 1.67 -7.69
C VAL A 42 -4.55 2.23 -6.56
N ALA A 43 -4.04 3.25 -5.87
CA ALA A 43 -4.79 3.85 -4.76
C ALA A 43 -6.13 4.42 -5.24
N ARG A 44 -6.13 5.06 -6.41
CA ARG A 44 -7.37 5.60 -6.97
C ARG A 44 -8.35 4.49 -7.28
N GLU A 45 -7.85 3.39 -7.80
CA GLU A 45 -8.68 2.25 -8.17
C GLU A 45 -9.39 1.64 -6.96
N ILE A 46 -8.74 1.65 -5.80
CA ILE A 46 -9.33 1.08 -4.59
C ILE A 46 -9.93 2.17 -3.70
N LEU A 47 -10.20 3.34 -4.27
CA LEU A 47 -10.98 4.42 -3.66
C LEU A 47 -10.30 5.05 -2.45
N LEU A 48 -9.00 5.19 -2.50
CA LEU A 48 -8.26 5.87 -1.43
C LEU A 48 -8.12 7.36 -1.77
N PRO A 49 -8.16 8.22 -0.74
CA PRO A 49 -7.94 9.66 -0.95
C PRO A 49 -6.46 9.91 -1.19
N LEU A 50 -6.13 10.30 -2.42
CA LEU A 50 -4.71 10.41 -2.83
C LEU A 50 -3.96 11.46 -2.01
N ASP A 51 -4.65 12.52 -1.60
CA ASP A 51 -4.02 13.59 -0.83
C ASP A 51 -3.72 13.18 0.61
N LYS A 52 -4.19 12.01 1.02
CA LYS A 52 -3.92 11.50 2.36
C LYS A 52 -2.84 10.41 2.36
N ILE A 53 -2.24 10.13 1.23
CA ILE A 53 -1.19 9.13 1.12
C ILE A 53 0.15 9.85 1.09
N VAL A 54 1.01 9.54 2.07
CA VAL A 54 2.31 10.18 2.16
C VAL A 54 3.45 9.25 1.78
N GLY A 55 3.15 7.98 1.57
CA GLY A 55 4.18 7.02 1.18
C GLY A 55 3.59 5.66 0.91
N VAL A 56 4.45 4.73 0.57
CA VAL A 56 4.03 3.37 0.28
C VAL A 56 5.12 2.41 0.71
N PHE A 57 4.72 1.31 1.37
CA PHE A 57 5.62 0.19 1.62
C PHE A 57 5.51 -0.76 0.45
N ILE A 58 6.63 -1.13 -0.11
CA ILE A 58 6.69 -2.17 -1.14
C ILE A 58 7.72 -3.18 -0.69
N ASN A 59 7.28 -4.40 -0.42
CA ASN A 59 8.15 -5.49 0.03
C ASN A 59 9.00 -5.07 1.23
N HIS A 60 8.33 -4.46 2.22
CA HIS A 60 8.93 -4.06 3.51
C HIS A 60 9.85 -2.85 3.44
N THR A 61 9.88 -2.14 2.33
CA THR A 61 10.67 -0.92 2.21
C THR A 61 9.75 0.25 1.97
N ALA A 62 9.96 1.34 2.71
CA ALA A 62 9.13 2.54 2.57
C ALA A 62 9.68 3.43 1.47
N TYR A 63 8.78 3.94 0.65
CA TYR A 63 9.13 4.81 -0.47
C TYR A 63 8.18 6.01 -0.50
N PRO A 64 8.59 7.10 -1.16
CA PRO A 64 7.64 8.16 -1.50
C PRO A 64 6.54 7.60 -2.42
N PRO A 65 5.38 8.28 -2.50
CA PRO A 65 4.25 7.74 -3.27
C PRO A 65 4.40 7.98 -4.77
N ASP A 66 5.54 7.61 -5.33
CA ASP A 66 5.83 7.79 -6.74
C ASP A 66 6.42 6.52 -7.36
N ARG A 67 6.11 5.37 -6.78
CA ARG A 67 6.70 4.10 -7.20
C ARG A 67 5.76 3.30 -8.07
N ILE A 68 6.35 2.42 -8.86
CA ILE A 68 5.60 1.46 -9.68
C ILE A 68 5.45 0.19 -8.88
N ILE A 69 4.23 -0.31 -8.79
CA ILE A 69 3.95 -1.58 -8.12
C ILE A 69 3.97 -2.67 -9.18
N MET A 70 4.69 -3.73 -8.90
CA MET A 70 4.78 -4.87 -9.80
C MET A 70 3.86 -6.00 -9.33
N PRO A 71 3.47 -6.90 -10.23
CA PRO A 71 2.61 -8.02 -9.82
C PRO A 71 3.25 -8.82 -8.69
N GLY A 72 2.46 -9.16 -7.69
CA GLY A 72 2.93 -9.96 -6.57
C GLY A 72 3.62 -9.18 -5.47
N ASP A 73 3.83 -7.88 -5.64
CA ASP A 73 4.44 -7.07 -4.60
C ASP A 73 3.57 -7.06 -3.35
N ARG A 74 4.21 -6.93 -2.20
CA ARG A 74 3.52 -6.70 -0.94
C ARG A 74 3.46 -5.21 -0.73
N VAL A 75 2.25 -4.66 -0.73
CA VAL A 75 2.06 -3.21 -0.75
C VAL A 75 1.22 -2.78 0.43
N ALA A 76 1.63 -1.68 1.07
CA ALA A 76 0.83 -1.04 2.11
C ALA A 76 1.00 0.46 1.95
N PHE A 77 -0.12 1.18 1.89
CA PHE A 77 -0.08 2.63 1.79
C PHE A 77 0.08 3.26 3.16
N ILE A 78 0.85 4.32 3.23
CA ILE A 78 1.13 5.05 4.47
C ILE A 78 0.26 6.30 4.49
N PRO A 79 -0.67 6.40 5.46
CA PRO A 79 -1.57 7.55 5.53
C PRO A 79 -0.91 8.77 6.17
N ALA A 80 -1.40 9.95 5.79
CA ALA A 80 -1.02 11.17 6.47
C ALA A 80 -1.49 11.11 7.92
N GLY A 81 -0.75 11.74 8.81
CA GLY A 81 -1.11 11.79 10.22
C GLY A 81 -0.54 10.67 11.05
N VAL A 82 0.04 9.65 10.43
CA VAL A 82 0.74 8.60 11.17
C VAL A 82 2.15 9.11 11.47
N PRO A 83 2.57 9.12 12.74
CA PRO A 83 3.93 9.56 13.05
C PRO A 83 4.96 8.73 12.32
N ALA A 84 6.04 9.38 11.89
CA ALA A 84 7.09 8.69 11.16
C ALA A 84 7.65 7.52 11.96
N THR A 85 7.70 7.64 13.28
CA THR A 85 8.19 6.56 14.12
C THR A 85 7.37 5.29 14.00
N ASP A 86 6.07 5.42 13.75
CA ASP A 86 5.20 4.25 13.68
C ASP A 86 5.48 3.43 12.42
N TRP A 87 5.48 4.09 11.24
CA TRP A 87 5.69 3.32 10.01
C TRP A 87 7.17 2.98 9.81
N LEU A 88 8.08 3.79 10.36
CA LEU A 88 9.49 3.43 10.33
C LEU A 88 9.75 2.17 11.15
N SER A 89 9.00 1.98 12.23
CA SER A 89 9.12 0.75 13.02
C SER A 89 8.81 -0.48 12.21
N TYR A 90 7.82 -0.41 11.32
CA TYR A 90 7.52 -1.53 10.44
C TYR A 90 8.71 -1.83 9.53
N THR A 91 9.28 -0.79 8.93
CA THR A 91 10.41 -0.96 8.04
C THR A 91 11.61 -1.54 8.78
N LEU A 92 11.93 -0.95 9.93
CA LEU A 92 13.09 -1.39 10.71
C LEU A 92 12.93 -2.81 11.21
N ARG A 93 11.71 -3.16 11.59
CA ARG A 93 11.45 -4.53 12.04
C ARG A 93 11.69 -5.53 10.94
N GLY A 94 11.27 -5.20 9.73
CA GLY A 94 11.53 -6.04 8.59
C GLY A 94 13.01 -6.16 8.30
N ASP A 95 13.72 -5.05 8.35
CA ASP A 95 15.16 -5.05 8.12
C ASP A 95 15.90 -5.86 9.16
N ILE A 96 15.54 -5.66 10.43
CA ILE A 96 16.18 -6.38 11.52
C ILE A 96 16.00 -7.88 11.32
N ARG A 97 14.80 -8.30 10.96
CA ARG A 97 14.56 -9.73 10.76
C ARG A 97 15.34 -10.28 9.59
N SER A 98 15.52 -9.49 8.56
CA SER A 98 16.27 -9.97 7.41
C SER A 98 17.76 -10.04 7.69
N GLU A 99 18.23 -9.32 8.69
CA GLU A 99 19.65 -9.37 9.08
C GLU A 99 19.96 -10.54 9.98
N HIS A 100 18.94 -11.12 10.52
CA HIS A 100 19.10 -12.25 11.42
C HIS A 100 18.90 -13.55 10.69
#